data_6e205bd9e11653b933339a661d8d10b5
#
_entry.id   6e205bd9e11653b933339a661d8d10b5
#
_cell.length_a   1.000
_cell.length_b   1.000
_cell.length_c   1.000
_cell.angle_alpha   90.00
_cell.angle_beta   90.00
_cell.angle_gamma   90.00
#
_symmetry.space_group_name_H-M   'P 1'
#
loop_
_entity.id
_entity.type
_entity.pdbx_description
1 polymer ?
#
loop_
_entity_poly.entity_id
_entity_poly.type
_entity_poly.pdbx_seq_one_letter_code
_entity_poly.pdbx_strand_id
1 'polypeptide(L)'
;VTLLMEESMFRFLIDAETVKQRKKVITATVFYMIFGTIAFTVVAGIVMAIIKYQYGVLFIAFVISNILLNLSNCLSRGEGKIKLYSLSNFILGASTIILNIIFILPLKMGVNGLLLSNTIANTATAIIVLKQLKVKKYINKQSLSRKTLSQMIRYSVPLVPNNISWIIISLSDRLMLTAMSGSGANGIYS
;
A
#
# COMPACT_ATOMS: atom_id res chain seq x y z
N VAL A 1 1.93 -7.48 5.74
CA VAL A 1 0.51 -7.81 5.54
C VAL A 1 0.29 -8.47 4.18
N THR A 2 0.76 -7.89 3.10
CA THR A 2 0.48 -8.34 1.72
C THR A 2 1.50 -9.34 1.17
N LEU A 3 2.61 -9.61 1.90
CA LEU A 3 3.76 -10.41 1.44
C LEU A 3 4.26 -10.01 0.04
N LEU A 4 4.22 -8.71 -0.27
CA LEU A 4 4.62 -8.16 -1.58
C LEU A 4 3.84 -8.78 -2.77
N MET A 5 2.59 -9.16 -2.53
CA MET A 5 1.73 -9.77 -3.54
C MET A 5 1.42 -8.80 -4.69
N GLU A 6 1.46 -7.49 -4.43
CA GLU A 6 1.39 -6.42 -5.42
C GLU A 6 2.53 -6.46 -6.43
N GLU A 7 3.77 -6.71 -5.98
CA GLU A 7 4.92 -6.82 -6.89
C GLU A 7 4.86 -8.11 -7.73
N SER A 8 4.39 -9.20 -7.12
CA SER A 8 4.09 -10.42 -7.85
C SER A 8 3.02 -10.18 -8.93
N MET A 9 1.94 -9.47 -8.57
CA MET A 9 0.90 -9.11 -9.53
C MET A 9 1.48 -8.30 -10.70
N PHE A 10 2.32 -7.30 -10.42
CA PHE A 10 2.95 -6.48 -11.45
C PHE A 10 3.71 -7.34 -12.46
N ARG A 11 4.58 -8.25 -11.98
CA ARG A 11 5.33 -9.16 -12.84
C ARG A 11 4.42 -10.04 -13.69
N PHE A 12 3.46 -10.73 -13.05
CA PHE A 12 2.57 -11.65 -13.75
C PHE A 12 1.61 -10.95 -14.73
N LEU A 13 1.33 -9.64 -14.55
CA LEU A 13 0.56 -8.85 -15.50
C LEU A 13 1.37 -8.51 -16.75
N ILE A 14 2.67 -8.26 -16.62
CA ILE A 14 3.57 -8.03 -17.76
C ILE A 14 3.65 -9.29 -18.62
N ASP A 15 3.77 -10.47 -17.99
CA ASP A 15 3.86 -11.76 -18.68
C ASP A 15 2.51 -12.25 -19.23
N ALA A 16 1.39 -11.57 -18.90
CA ALA A 16 0.06 -11.98 -19.32
C ALA A 16 -0.29 -11.50 -20.73
N GLU A 17 -0.26 -12.39 -21.70
CA GLU A 17 -0.61 -12.11 -23.11
C GLU A 17 -2.12 -12.05 -23.36
N THR A 18 -2.92 -12.81 -22.57
CA THR A 18 -4.37 -12.92 -22.78
C THR A 18 -5.17 -12.23 -21.69
N VAL A 19 -6.34 -11.69 -22.05
CA VAL A 19 -7.30 -11.10 -21.10
C VAL A 19 -7.71 -12.11 -20.01
N LYS A 20 -7.77 -13.40 -20.35
CA LYS A 20 -8.10 -14.46 -19.39
C LYS A 20 -7.02 -14.65 -18.33
N GLN A 21 -5.75 -14.57 -18.72
CA GLN A 21 -4.61 -14.62 -17.79
C GLN A 21 -4.61 -13.38 -16.86
N ARG A 22 -4.80 -12.17 -17.41
CA ARG A 22 -4.92 -10.93 -16.63
C ARG A 22 -6.03 -11.01 -15.58
N LYS A 23 -7.21 -11.50 -15.97
CA LYS A 23 -8.33 -11.69 -15.02
C LYS A 23 -7.95 -12.64 -13.88
N LYS A 24 -7.26 -13.76 -14.17
CA LYS A 24 -6.82 -14.71 -13.13
C LYS A 24 -5.85 -14.06 -12.15
N VAL A 25 -4.84 -13.33 -12.66
CA VAL A 25 -3.84 -12.65 -11.83
C VAL A 25 -4.50 -11.59 -10.94
N ILE A 26 -5.29 -10.69 -11.51
CA ILE A 26 -5.95 -9.61 -10.76
C ILE A 26 -6.91 -10.18 -9.72
N THR A 27 -7.72 -11.17 -10.10
CA THR A 27 -8.67 -11.81 -9.18
C THR A 27 -7.92 -12.50 -8.02
N ALA A 28 -6.87 -13.27 -8.30
CA ALA A 28 -6.09 -13.95 -7.27
C ALA A 28 -5.46 -12.95 -6.28
N THR A 29 -4.88 -11.85 -6.78
CA THR A 29 -4.28 -10.81 -5.94
C THR A 29 -5.33 -10.13 -5.06
N VAL A 30 -6.45 -9.70 -5.64
CA VAL A 30 -7.50 -9.02 -4.89
C VAL A 30 -8.06 -9.91 -3.79
N PHE A 31 -8.34 -11.19 -4.06
CA PHE A 31 -8.81 -12.12 -3.04
C PHE A 31 -7.80 -12.33 -1.92
N TYR A 32 -6.52 -12.52 -2.28
CA TYR A 32 -5.45 -12.64 -1.29
C TYR A 32 -5.33 -11.41 -0.41
N MET A 33 -5.35 -10.21 -1.01
CA MET A 33 -5.25 -8.95 -0.28
C MET A 33 -6.45 -8.69 0.63
N ILE A 34 -7.67 -9.01 0.20
CA ILE A 34 -8.86 -8.91 1.05
C ILE A 34 -8.70 -9.81 2.26
N PHE A 35 -8.32 -11.08 2.06
CA PHE A 35 -8.12 -12.01 3.17
C PHE A 35 -7.00 -11.57 4.11
N GLY A 36 -5.86 -11.16 3.57
CA GLY A 36 -4.72 -10.65 4.33
C GLY A 36 -5.05 -9.37 5.11
N THR A 37 -5.83 -8.47 4.52
CA THR A 37 -6.29 -7.24 5.17
C THR A 37 -7.25 -7.55 6.32
N ILE A 38 -8.18 -8.49 6.14
CA ILE A 38 -9.10 -8.92 7.22
C ILE A 38 -8.30 -9.54 8.36
N ALA A 39 -7.40 -10.47 8.07
CA ALA A 39 -6.55 -11.10 9.08
C ALA A 39 -5.72 -10.08 9.85
N PHE A 40 -5.09 -9.14 9.14
CA PHE A 40 -4.34 -8.03 9.75
C PHE A 40 -5.23 -7.16 10.65
N THR A 41 -6.43 -6.79 10.19
CA THR A 41 -7.35 -5.93 10.94
C THR A 41 -7.78 -6.60 12.24
N VAL A 42 -8.06 -7.89 12.22
CA VAL A 42 -8.42 -8.66 13.42
C VAL A 42 -7.24 -8.70 14.40
N VAL A 43 -6.07 -9.11 13.95
CA VAL A 43 -4.87 -9.20 14.81
C VAL A 43 -4.48 -7.84 15.37
N ALA A 44 -4.38 -6.82 14.50
CA ALA A 44 -4.02 -5.47 14.91
C ALA A 44 -5.08 -4.87 15.87
N GLY A 45 -6.36 -5.12 15.61
CA GLY A 45 -7.45 -4.68 16.49
C GLY A 45 -7.35 -5.28 17.88
N ILE A 46 -7.06 -6.59 18.00
CA ILE A 46 -6.86 -7.26 19.30
C ILE A 46 -5.64 -6.67 20.02
N VAL A 47 -4.50 -6.55 19.33
CA VAL A 47 -3.26 -6.00 19.91
C VAL A 47 -3.48 -4.57 20.42
N MET A 48 -4.11 -3.72 19.61
CA MET A 48 -4.35 -2.33 19.99
C MET A 48 -5.38 -2.17 21.10
N ALA A 49 -6.36 -3.05 21.19
CA ALA A 49 -7.30 -3.10 22.30
C ALA A 49 -6.60 -3.49 23.62
N ILE A 50 -5.65 -4.43 23.59
CA ILE A 50 -4.85 -4.83 24.75
C ILE A 50 -3.94 -3.70 25.22
N ILE A 51 -3.24 -3.04 24.28
CA ILE A 51 -2.29 -1.95 24.60
C ILE A 51 -3.03 -0.63 24.90
N LYS A 52 -4.35 -0.56 24.65
CA LYS A 52 -5.16 0.67 24.76
C LYS A 52 -4.58 1.85 23.96
N TYR A 53 -4.09 1.56 22.75
CA TYR A 53 -3.46 2.57 21.90
C TYR A 53 -4.50 3.55 21.37
N GLN A 54 -4.35 4.82 21.76
CA GLN A 54 -5.32 5.88 21.47
C GLN A 54 -5.60 6.09 19.97
N TYR A 55 -4.61 5.86 19.11
CA TYR A 55 -4.71 6.08 17.66
C TYR A 55 -4.94 4.80 16.86
N GLY A 56 -5.28 3.69 17.51
CA GLY A 56 -5.34 2.36 16.91
C GLY A 56 -6.26 2.26 15.70
N VAL A 57 -7.45 2.84 15.79
CA VAL A 57 -8.44 2.82 14.69
C VAL A 57 -7.93 3.59 13.47
N LEU A 58 -7.37 4.78 13.68
CA LEU A 58 -6.81 5.60 12.59
C LEU A 58 -5.59 4.93 11.95
N PHE A 59 -4.75 4.28 12.75
CA PHE A 59 -3.61 3.53 12.25
C PHE A 59 -4.03 2.35 11.37
N ILE A 60 -5.04 1.58 11.78
CA ILE A 60 -5.59 0.49 10.98
C ILE A 60 -6.16 1.04 9.66
N ALA A 61 -6.93 2.11 9.71
CA ALA A 61 -7.48 2.76 8.52
C ALA A 61 -6.36 3.25 7.57
N PHE A 62 -5.30 3.83 8.11
CA PHE A 62 -4.11 4.24 7.35
C PHE A 62 -3.43 3.05 6.66
N VAL A 63 -3.23 1.92 7.36
CA VAL A 63 -2.62 0.73 6.75
C VAL A 63 -3.50 0.16 5.63
N ILE A 64 -4.82 0.08 5.84
CA ILE A 64 -5.76 -0.39 4.82
C ILE A 64 -5.72 0.51 3.59
N SER A 65 -5.71 1.84 3.78
CA SER A 65 -5.63 2.79 2.67
C SER A 65 -4.33 2.67 1.88
N ASN A 66 -3.20 2.41 2.54
CA ASN A 66 -1.91 2.14 1.90
C ASN A 66 -1.94 0.87 1.05
N ILE A 67 -2.51 -0.22 1.57
CA ILE A 67 -2.66 -1.48 0.82
C ILE A 67 -3.46 -1.24 -0.46
N LEU A 68 -4.57 -0.49 -0.36
CA LEU A 68 -5.43 -0.17 -1.50
C LEU A 68 -4.70 0.71 -2.53
N LEU A 69 -3.93 1.69 -2.07
CA LEU A 69 -3.11 2.54 -2.93
C LEU A 69 -2.03 1.73 -3.67
N ASN A 70 -1.28 0.89 -2.96
CA ASN A 70 -0.24 0.05 -3.55
C ASN A 70 -0.82 -0.90 -4.60
N LEU A 71 -1.96 -1.52 -4.32
CA LEU A 71 -2.68 -2.34 -5.30
C LEU A 71 -3.01 -1.54 -6.55
N SER A 72 -3.57 -0.34 -6.41
CA SER A 72 -3.96 0.52 -7.54
C SER A 72 -2.75 0.98 -8.35
N ASN A 73 -1.65 1.32 -7.70
CA ASN A 73 -0.39 1.72 -8.33
C ASN A 73 0.25 0.58 -9.13
N CYS A 74 0.32 -0.62 -8.54
CA CYS A 74 0.84 -1.79 -9.23
C CYS A 74 -0.03 -2.22 -10.40
N LEU A 75 -1.37 -2.14 -10.27
CA LEU A 75 -2.29 -2.36 -11.38
C LEU A 75 -2.06 -1.37 -12.53
N SER A 76 -1.90 -0.08 -12.22
CA SER A 76 -1.67 0.95 -13.24
C SER A 76 -0.39 0.68 -14.05
N ARG A 77 0.68 0.31 -13.35
CA ARG A 77 1.96 -0.07 -13.98
C ARG A 77 1.83 -1.36 -14.79
N GLY A 78 1.20 -2.39 -14.22
CA GLY A 78 1.00 -3.69 -14.88
C GLY A 78 0.11 -3.64 -16.12
N GLU A 79 -0.84 -2.71 -16.18
CA GLU A 79 -1.68 -2.43 -17.36
C GLU A 79 -0.99 -1.48 -18.36
N GLY A 80 0.27 -1.08 -18.13
CA GLY A 80 1.02 -0.18 -18.99
C GLY A 80 0.54 1.28 -18.94
N LYS A 81 -0.34 1.65 -18.00
CA LYS A 81 -0.88 3.02 -17.88
C LYS A 81 0.02 3.92 -17.04
N ILE A 82 1.26 4.07 -17.46
CA ILE A 82 2.29 4.82 -16.73
C ILE A 82 1.88 6.28 -16.50
N LYS A 83 1.23 6.93 -17.47
CA LYS A 83 0.72 8.30 -17.32
C LYS A 83 -0.29 8.42 -16.17
N LEU A 84 -1.20 7.43 -16.04
CA LEU A 84 -2.16 7.38 -14.95
C LEU A 84 -1.45 7.18 -13.60
N TYR A 85 -0.48 6.30 -13.54
CA TYR A 85 0.36 6.07 -12.35
C TYR A 85 1.08 7.35 -11.91
N SER A 86 1.77 8.06 -12.84
CA SER A 86 2.49 9.28 -12.50
C SER A 86 1.56 10.41 -12.05
N LEU A 87 0.45 10.60 -12.77
CA LEU A 87 -0.55 11.62 -12.42
C LEU A 87 -1.19 11.35 -11.06
N SER A 88 -1.53 10.09 -10.78
CA SER A 88 -2.13 9.72 -9.50
C SER A 88 -1.18 9.95 -8.32
N ASN A 89 0.11 9.66 -8.47
CA ASN A 89 1.09 9.94 -7.42
C ASN A 89 1.36 11.44 -7.22
N PHE A 90 1.30 12.23 -8.30
CA PHE A 90 1.35 13.69 -8.18
C PHE A 90 0.14 14.24 -7.40
N ILE A 91 -1.07 13.79 -7.76
CA ILE A 91 -2.31 14.16 -7.04
C ILE A 91 -2.23 13.72 -5.58
N LEU A 92 -1.73 12.51 -5.31
CA LEU A 92 -1.53 12.00 -3.96
C LEU A 92 -0.63 12.93 -3.14
N GLY A 93 0.55 13.28 -3.65
CA GLY A 93 1.48 14.17 -2.97
C GLY A 93 0.87 15.55 -2.69
N ALA A 94 0.27 16.17 -3.70
CA ALA A 94 -0.38 17.46 -3.55
C ALA A 94 -1.54 17.41 -2.52
N SER A 95 -2.40 16.39 -2.61
CA SER A 95 -3.52 16.21 -1.67
C SER A 95 -3.03 15.99 -0.25
N THR A 96 -2.00 15.19 -0.05
CA THR A 96 -1.42 14.93 1.27
C THR A 96 -0.86 16.21 1.90
N ILE A 97 -0.14 17.02 1.13
CA ILE A 97 0.39 18.30 1.62
C ILE A 97 -0.74 19.24 2.01
N ILE A 98 -1.73 19.43 1.14
CA ILE A 98 -2.87 20.32 1.39
C ILE A 98 -3.64 19.87 2.64
N LEU A 99 -3.97 18.59 2.74
CA LEU A 99 -4.70 18.06 3.90
C LEU A 99 -3.87 18.13 5.19
N ASN A 100 -2.56 17.90 5.12
CA ASN A 100 -1.67 18.09 6.29
C ASN A 100 -1.69 19.53 6.78
N ILE A 101 -1.59 20.51 5.86
CA ILE A 101 -1.67 21.92 6.23
C ILE A 101 -2.99 22.22 6.92
N ILE A 102 -4.13 21.74 6.38
CA ILE A 102 -5.45 21.99 6.93
C ILE A 102 -5.63 21.32 8.30
N PHE A 103 -5.21 20.08 8.48
CA PHE A 103 -5.47 19.36 9.73
C PHE A 103 -4.47 19.68 10.83
N ILE A 104 -3.25 20.08 10.50
CA ILE A 104 -2.22 20.36 11.50
C ILE A 104 -2.26 21.81 11.95
N LEU A 105 -2.34 22.78 11.03
CA LEU A 105 -2.24 24.21 11.37
C LEU A 105 -3.54 24.73 11.99
N PRO A 106 -4.69 24.81 11.30
CA PRO A 106 -5.91 25.37 11.88
C PRO A 106 -6.60 24.44 12.87
N LEU A 107 -6.65 23.13 12.60
CA LEU A 107 -7.36 22.16 13.43
C LEU A 107 -6.52 21.60 14.58
N LYS A 108 -5.20 21.84 14.58
CA LYS A 108 -4.25 21.42 15.63
C LYS A 108 -4.37 19.95 16.04
N MET A 109 -4.70 19.07 15.07
CA MET A 109 -4.98 17.65 15.33
C MET A 109 -3.72 16.82 15.57
N GLY A 110 -2.51 17.38 15.40
CA GLY A 110 -1.24 16.67 15.63
C GLY A 110 -1.14 15.37 14.86
N VAL A 111 -0.83 14.27 15.54
CA VAL A 111 -0.67 12.92 14.93
C VAL A 111 -1.98 12.42 14.28
N ASN A 112 -3.14 12.73 14.86
CA ASN A 112 -4.43 12.39 14.25
C ASN A 112 -4.60 13.04 12.88
N GLY A 113 -4.19 14.29 12.74
CA GLY A 113 -4.24 15.03 11.49
C GLY A 113 -3.37 14.38 10.41
N LEU A 114 -2.15 13.96 10.78
CA LEU A 114 -1.24 13.24 9.88
C LEU A 114 -1.82 11.90 9.38
N LEU A 115 -2.36 11.10 10.27
CA LEU A 115 -2.95 9.81 9.92
C LEU A 115 -4.21 9.99 9.05
N LEU A 116 -5.03 10.98 9.39
CA LEU A 116 -6.28 11.22 8.68
C LEU A 116 -6.05 11.77 7.27
N SER A 117 -5.13 12.74 7.12
CA SER A 117 -4.78 13.31 5.81
C SER A 117 -4.23 12.24 4.87
N ASN A 118 -3.30 11.41 5.34
CA ASN A 118 -2.76 10.32 4.54
C ASN A 118 -3.84 9.27 4.18
N THR A 119 -4.70 8.91 5.14
CA THR A 119 -5.78 7.96 4.89
C THR A 119 -6.75 8.46 3.82
N ILE A 120 -7.14 9.74 3.89
CA ILE A 120 -8.05 10.37 2.91
C ILE A 120 -7.37 10.45 1.54
N ALA A 121 -6.14 10.97 1.48
CA ALA A 121 -5.40 11.12 0.23
C ALA A 121 -5.18 9.77 -0.46
N ASN A 122 -4.73 8.75 0.28
CA ASN A 122 -4.51 7.41 -0.24
C ASN A 122 -5.81 6.79 -0.77
N THR A 123 -6.88 6.87 0.01
CA THR A 123 -8.18 6.27 -0.36
C THR A 123 -8.77 6.95 -1.58
N ALA A 124 -8.77 8.30 -1.61
CA ALA A 124 -9.28 9.07 -2.74
C ALA A 124 -8.51 8.75 -4.03
N THR A 125 -7.19 8.76 -3.96
CA THR A 125 -6.33 8.45 -5.11
C THR A 125 -6.55 7.01 -5.60
N ALA A 126 -6.58 6.04 -4.68
CA ALA A 126 -6.83 4.64 -5.04
C ALA A 126 -8.19 4.45 -5.73
N ILE A 127 -9.26 5.08 -5.22
CA ILE A 127 -10.60 5.01 -5.82
C ILE A 127 -10.60 5.60 -7.24
N ILE A 128 -9.96 6.75 -7.44
CA ILE A 128 -9.86 7.38 -8.76
C ILE A 128 -9.18 6.43 -9.76
N VAL A 129 -8.03 5.88 -9.38
CA VAL A 129 -7.26 4.96 -10.22
C VAL A 129 -8.05 3.68 -10.53
N LEU A 130 -8.63 3.03 -9.51
CA LEU A 130 -9.41 1.80 -9.70
C LEU A 130 -10.65 1.99 -10.58
N LYS A 131 -11.30 3.18 -10.49
CA LYS A 131 -12.41 3.55 -11.39
C LYS A 131 -11.94 3.71 -12.83
N GLN A 132 -10.83 4.40 -13.06
CA GLN A 132 -10.28 4.61 -14.42
C GLN A 132 -9.78 3.31 -15.05
N LEU A 133 -9.24 2.39 -14.25
CA LEU A 133 -8.84 1.06 -14.69
C LEU A 133 -10.01 0.11 -14.95
N LYS A 134 -11.24 0.49 -14.54
CA LYS A 134 -12.45 -0.35 -14.63
C LYS A 134 -12.22 -1.75 -14.02
N VAL A 135 -11.53 -1.81 -12.88
CA VAL A 135 -11.05 -3.06 -12.26
C VAL A 135 -12.18 -4.07 -12.02
N LYS A 136 -13.41 -3.60 -11.78
CA LYS A 136 -14.60 -4.46 -11.63
C LYS A 136 -14.82 -5.44 -12.80
N LYS A 137 -14.38 -5.09 -14.02
CA LYS A 137 -14.49 -5.96 -15.19
C LYS A 137 -13.52 -7.16 -15.16
N TYR A 138 -12.45 -7.04 -14.38
CA TYR A 138 -11.42 -8.08 -14.26
C TYR A 138 -11.68 -9.04 -13.11
N ILE A 139 -12.41 -8.62 -12.08
CA ILE A 139 -12.71 -9.43 -10.90
C ILE A 139 -13.87 -10.37 -11.22
N ASN A 140 -13.57 -11.67 -11.29
CA ASN A 140 -14.57 -12.73 -11.45
C ASN A 140 -14.18 -13.93 -10.58
N LYS A 141 -15.07 -14.34 -9.66
CA LYS A 141 -14.86 -15.51 -8.78
C LYS A 141 -14.51 -16.79 -9.57
N GLN A 142 -15.11 -16.97 -10.75
CA GLN A 142 -14.83 -18.13 -11.62
C GLN A 142 -13.40 -18.12 -12.21
N SER A 143 -12.74 -16.95 -12.21
CA SER A 143 -11.37 -16.81 -12.69
C SER A 143 -10.32 -17.07 -11.60
N LEU A 144 -10.73 -17.36 -10.36
CA LEU A 144 -9.82 -17.66 -9.27
C LEU A 144 -9.12 -19.00 -9.52
N SER A 145 -7.81 -18.96 -9.70
CA SER A 145 -6.97 -20.13 -9.97
C SER A 145 -6.00 -20.36 -8.83
N ARG A 146 -6.16 -21.48 -8.12
CA ARG A 146 -5.22 -21.89 -7.06
C ARG A 146 -3.78 -22.03 -7.58
N LYS A 147 -3.61 -22.50 -8.81
CA LYS A 147 -2.30 -22.62 -9.45
C LYS A 147 -1.64 -21.26 -9.61
N THR A 148 -2.35 -20.28 -10.14
CA THR A 148 -1.84 -18.90 -10.31
C THR A 148 -1.51 -18.29 -8.96
N LEU A 149 -2.39 -18.42 -7.97
CA LEU A 149 -2.15 -17.92 -6.63
C LEU A 149 -0.90 -18.52 -5.98
N SER A 150 -0.73 -19.84 -6.07
CA SER A 150 0.46 -20.53 -5.54
C SER A 150 1.74 -20.08 -6.22
N GLN A 151 1.73 -19.89 -7.54
CA GLN A 151 2.89 -19.36 -8.28
C GLN A 151 3.25 -17.94 -7.84
N MET A 152 2.24 -17.09 -7.65
CA MET A 152 2.43 -15.71 -7.18
C MET A 152 2.99 -15.67 -5.76
N ILE A 153 2.48 -16.49 -4.84
CA ILE A 153 3.00 -16.59 -3.47
C ILE A 153 4.46 -17.08 -3.50
N ARG A 154 4.75 -18.13 -4.28
CA ARG A 154 6.11 -18.67 -4.40
C ARG A 154 7.11 -17.63 -4.94
N TYR A 155 6.64 -16.71 -5.77
CA TYR A 155 7.45 -15.60 -6.26
C TYR A 155 7.60 -14.50 -5.21
N SER A 156 6.54 -14.14 -4.50
CA SER A 156 6.57 -13.01 -3.55
C SER A 156 7.30 -13.34 -2.25
N VAL A 157 7.24 -14.58 -1.76
CA VAL A 157 7.90 -14.98 -0.50
C VAL A 157 9.40 -14.69 -0.48
N PRO A 158 10.21 -15.02 -1.51
CA PRO A 158 11.62 -14.66 -1.55
C PRO A 158 11.92 -13.17 -1.61
N LEU A 159 10.96 -12.34 -2.04
CA LEU A 159 11.12 -10.87 -2.05
C LEU A 159 11.01 -10.26 -0.64
N VAL A 160 10.34 -10.94 0.29
CA VAL A 160 10.12 -10.43 1.65
C VAL A 160 11.44 -10.23 2.41
N PRO A 161 12.39 -11.19 2.47
CA PRO A 161 13.69 -10.97 3.10
C PRO A 161 14.45 -9.79 2.48
N ASN A 162 14.44 -9.69 1.15
CA ASN A 162 15.07 -8.56 0.45
C ASN A 162 14.49 -7.21 0.87
N ASN A 163 13.16 -7.11 0.95
CA ASN A 163 12.50 -5.88 1.36
C ASN A 163 12.78 -5.55 2.85
N ILE A 164 12.81 -6.56 3.71
CA ILE A 164 13.19 -6.39 5.12
C ILE A 164 14.63 -5.87 5.23
N SER A 165 15.56 -6.40 4.43
CA SER A 165 16.94 -5.94 4.40
C SER A 165 17.04 -4.44 4.03
N TRP A 166 16.27 -3.99 3.04
CA TRP A 166 16.20 -2.56 2.69
C TRP A 166 15.65 -1.70 3.83
N ILE A 167 14.64 -2.17 4.55
CA ILE A 167 14.09 -1.47 5.71
C ILE A 167 15.14 -1.38 6.82
N ILE A 168 15.85 -2.48 7.12
CA ILE A 168 16.90 -2.51 8.13
C ILE A 168 18.02 -1.53 7.77
N ILE A 169 18.48 -1.52 6.52
CA ILE A 169 19.52 -0.58 6.05
C ILE A 169 19.03 0.86 6.26
N SER A 170 17.84 1.20 5.77
CA SER A 170 17.30 2.56 5.90
C SER A 170 17.12 3.01 7.33
N LEU A 171 16.71 2.11 8.24
CA LEU A 171 16.59 2.42 9.66
C LEU A 171 17.97 2.55 10.30
N SER A 172 18.94 1.71 9.96
CA SER A 172 20.32 1.78 10.47
C SER A 172 20.98 3.09 10.07
N ASP A 173 20.83 3.54 8.83
CA ASP A 173 21.36 4.81 8.36
C ASP A 173 20.82 5.99 9.17
N ARG A 174 19.51 6.01 9.44
CA ARG A 174 18.88 7.05 10.24
C ARG A 174 19.32 7.04 11.71
N LEU A 175 19.46 5.84 12.30
CA LEU A 175 19.94 5.68 13.66
C LEU A 175 21.40 6.12 13.79
N MET A 176 22.26 5.73 12.84
CA MET A 176 23.67 6.15 12.82
C MET A 176 23.80 7.67 12.66
N LEU A 177 23.02 8.26 11.76
CA LEU A 177 23.02 9.71 11.54
C LEU A 177 22.56 10.47 12.81
N THR A 178 21.53 9.97 13.46
CA THR A 178 21.03 10.55 14.72
C THR A 178 22.07 10.44 15.83
N ALA A 179 22.76 9.30 15.94
CA ALA A 179 23.79 9.07 16.96
C ALA A 179 25.05 9.92 16.73
N MET A 180 25.45 10.16 15.47
CA MET A 180 26.67 10.86 15.12
C MET A 180 26.50 12.38 14.99
N SER A 181 25.38 12.83 14.43
CA SER A 181 25.16 14.22 14.03
C SER A 181 23.92 14.87 14.65
N GLY A 182 23.19 14.13 15.49
CA GLY A 182 22.00 14.61 16.18
C GLY A 182 20.73 14.56 15.34
N SER A 183 19.59 14.83 16.00
CA SER A 183 18.25 14.74 15.41
C SER A 183 18.01 15.77 14.29
N GLY A 184 18.68 16.92 14.32
CA GLY A 184 18.55 17.94 13.28
C GLY A 184 19.10 17.49 11.93
N ALA A 185 20.25 16.81 11.93
CA ALA A 185 20.84 16.26 10.70
C ALA A 185 19.96 15.15 10.11
N ASN A 186 19.35 14.31 10.94
CA ASN A 186 18.41 13.28 10.50
C ASN A 186 17.14 13.88 9.87
N GLY A 187 16.66 15.03 10.37
CA GLY A 187 15.52 15.75 9.80
C GLY A 187 15.78 16.30 8.40
N ILE A 188 17.03 16.67 8.07
CA ILE A 188 17.43 17.13 6.73
C ILE A 188 17.60 15.93 5.76
N TYR A 189 18.10 14.81 6.29
CA TYR A 189 18.35 13.60 5.49
C TYR A 189 17.07 12.82 5.13
N SER A 190 16.04 12.88 5.95
CA SER A 190 14.77 12.14 5.76
C SER A 190 13.78 12.87 4.86
#